data_2e04a267dba9adc4ba373f555f50ab84
#
_entry.id   2e04a267dba9adc4ba373f555f50ab84
#
_cell.length_a   1.000
_cell.length_b   1.000
_cell.length_c   1.000
_cell.angle_alpha   90.00
_cell.angle_beta   90.00
_cell.angle_gamma   90.00
#
_symmetry.space_group_name_H-M   'P 1'
#
loop_
_entity.id
_entity.type
_entity.pdbx_description
1 polymer ?
#
loop_
_entity_poly.entity_id
_entity_poly.type
_entity_poly.pdbx_seq_one_letter_code
_entity_poly.pdbx_strand_id
1 'polypeptide(L)'
;MHGSFSEDGFLVIRNAIGDELLSEIHLEISSYFSKSDRNEASYEPEKSYEVFCKKAASSSVPEFEFQRPIWDWLSYKGLVEKLLLEPNLYDAIVDLVGKDLSYLDAPSLNLNLPSKDSPHKNYLFKDWHQEVWSGASISSIQVWTPLLQKDNIQGQIELMLQSHKWGHIPHRNRVPTELPGEFKTLTTDLQCGDVIVFSTLMLHRS
;
A
#
# COMPACT_ATOMS: atom_id res chain seq x y z
N MET A 1 -2.00 -2.76 17.59
CA MET A 1 -0.83 -3.59 17.22
C MET A 1 0.31 -2.65 16.90
N HIS A 2 1.52 -2.83 17.45
CA HIS A 2 2.62 -1.93 17.17
C HIS A 2 3.77 -2.64 16.45
N GLY A 3 4.10 -3.88 16.76
CA GLY A 3 5.25 -4.60 16.21
C GLY A 3 6.60 -4.03 16.65
N SER A 4 7.65 -4.80 16.46
CA SER A 4 9.04 -4.38 16.58
C SER A 4 9.75 -4.71 15.27
N PHE A 5 10.29 -3.72 14.57
CA PHE A 5 10.86 -3.94 13.25
C PHE A 5 12.00 -4.97 13.28
N SER A 6 12.85 -4.94 14.28
CA SER A 6 13.97 -5.89 14.42
C SER A 6 13.50 -7.32 14.73
N GLU A 7 12.47 -7.47 15.55
CA GLU A 7 11.99 -8.77 16.00
C GLU A 7 10.90 -9.34 15.09
N ASP A 8 9.95 -8.50 14.68
CA ASP A 8 8.76 -8.91 13.94
C ASP A 8 8.89 -8.68 12.44
N GLY A 9 9.82 -7.81 12.02
CA GLY A 9 10.03 -7.43 10.62
C GLY A 9 9.10 -6.33 10.12
N PHE A 10 8.28 -5.76 11.00
CA PHE A 10 7.37 -4.66 10.69
C PHE A 10 7.16 -3.72 11.87
N LEU A 11 6.68 -2.53 11.58
CA LEU A 11 6.23 -1.52 12.54
C LEU A 11 4.93 -0.89 12.03
N VAL A 12 3.93 -0.75 12.89
CA VAL A 12 2.70 -0.01 12.59
C VAL A 12 2.76 1.36 13.27
N ILE A 13 2.56 2.40 12.49
CA ILE A 13 2.50 3.79 12.94
C ILE A 13 1.06 4.23 12.79
N ARG A 14 0.36 4.42 13.91
CA ARG A 14 -1.03 4.85 13.91
C ARG A 14 -1.11 6.36 13.70
N ASN A 15 -2.11 6.80 12.93
CA ASN A 15 -2.32 8.20 12.59
C ASN A 15 -1.03 8.87 12.07
N ALA A 16 -0.29 8.15 11.22
CA ALA A 16 0.96 8.61 10.65
C ALA A 16 0.75 9.71 9.61
N ILE A 17 -0.40 9.70 8.94
CA ILE A 17 -0.79 10.66 7.92
C ILE A 17 -1.92 11.51 8.48
N GLY A 18 -1.75 12.84 8.43
CA GLY A 18 -2.74 13.78 8.94
C GLY A 18 -4.03 13.83 8.09
N ASP A 19 -5.15 14.13 8.75
CA ASP A 19 -6.48 14.19 8.10
C ASP A 19 -6.53 15.22 6.97
N GLU A 20 -5.77 16.31 7.07
CA GLU A 20 -5.71 17.35 6.03
C GLU A 20 -5.12 16.80 4.73
N LEU A 21 -4.00 16.08 4.80
CA LEU A 21 -3.37 15.46 3.64
C LEU A 21 -4.22 14.33 3.07
N LEU A 22 -4.83 13.50 3.93
CA LEU A 22 -5.78 12.48 3.48
C LEU A 22 -6.95 13.09 2.71
N SER A 23 -7.51 14.19 3.25
CA SER A 23 -8.59 14.92 2.59
C SER A 23 -8.16 15.46 1.23
N GLU A 24 -6.96 16.03 1.12
CA GLU A 24 -6.40 16.52 -0.15
C GLU A 24 -6.26 15.37 -1.16
N ILE A 25 -5.72 14.22 -0.74
CA ILE A 25 -5.57 13.04 -1.60
C ILE A 25 -6.94 12.52 -2.08
N HIS A 26 -7.92 12.42 -1.18
CA HIS A 26 -9.27 11.98 -1.52
C HIS A 26 -9.97 12.90 -2.51
N LEU A 27 -9.83 14.22 -2.33
CA LEU A 27 -10.35 15.22 -3.26
C LEU A 27 -9.70 15.09 -4.64
N GLU A 28 -8.39 14.89 -4.72
CA GLU A 28 -7.70 14.72 -6.00
C GLU A 28 -8.09 13.41 -6.70
N ILE A 29 -8.25 12.30 -5.98
CA ILE A 29 -8.76 11.04 -6.54
C ILE A 29 -10.18 11.23 -7.06
N SER A 30 -11.05 11.89 -6.30
CA SER A 30 -12.44 12.14 -6.69
C SER A 30 -12.51 13.06 -7.91
N SER A 31 -11.69 14.11 -7.95
CA SER A 31 -11.63 15.05 -9.06
C SER A 31 -11.10 14.42 -10.35
N TYR A 32 -10.22 13.45 -10.24
CA TYR A 32 -9.72 12.69 -11.39
C TYR A 32 -10.85 11.98 -12.16
N PHE A 33 -11.86 11.49 -11.44
CA PHE A 33 -12.99 10.79 -12.04
C PHE A 33 -14.18 11.68 -12.40
N SER A 34 -14.35 12.80 -11.69
CA SER A 34 -15.36 13.77 -12.02
C SER A 34 -14.83 14.73 -13.08
N LYS A 35 -15.29 14.58 -14.32
CA LYS A 35 -15.01 15.56 -15.39
C LYS A 35 -15.74 16.90 -15.19
N SER A 36 -16.54 17.03 -14.14
CA SER A 36 -17.34 18.21 -13.81
C SER A 36 -16.86 18.89 -12.54
N ASP A 37 -16.63 20.17 -12.66
CA ASP A 37 -16.43 21.20 -11.64
C ASP A 37 -15.84 20.80 -10.29
N ARG A 38 -14.60 21.21 -10.09
CA ARG A 38 -13.86 21.11 -8.82
C ARG A 38 -14.59 21.73 -7.61
N ASN A 39 -15.65 22.50 -7.84
CA ASN A 39 -16.42 23.20 -6.82
C ASN A 39 -17.52 22.35 -6.15
N GLU A 40 -17.82 21.16 -6.65
CA GLU A 40 -18.84 20.26 -6.08
C GLU A 40 -18.27 18.98 -5.47
N ALA A 41 -16.95 18.81 -5.45
CA ALA A 41 -16.33 17.66 -4.78
C ALA A 41 -16.44 17.85 -3.26
N SER A 42 -17.51 17.32 -2.68
CA SER A 42 -17.59 17.18 -1.24
C SER A 42 -16.66 16.06 -0.81
N TYR A 43 -15.86 16.29 0.25
CA TYR A 43 -15.07 15.27 0.89
C TYR A 43 -16.01 14.23 1.54
N GLU A 44 -16.22 13.13 0.85
CA GLU A 44 -16.91 11.97 1.37
C GLU A 44 -16.10 10.72 1.00
N PRO A 45 -15.21 10.24 1.90
CA PRO A 45 -14.29 9.13 1.63
C PRO A 45 -14.98 7.86 1.11
N GLU A 46 -16.15 7.52 1.68
CA GLU A 46 -16.93 6.35 1.27
C GLU A 46 -17.45 6.47 -0.16
N LYS A 47 -17.94 7.66 -0.54
CA LYS A 47 -18.38 7.92 -1.92
C LYS A 47 -17.21 7.89 -2.90
N SER A 48 -16.07 8.42 -2.51
CA SER A 48 -14.84 8.38 -3.33
C SER A 48 -14.41 6.94 -3.57
N TYR A 49 -14.43 6.09 -2.54
CA TYR A 49 -14.16 4.66 -2.67
C TYR A 49 -15.15 3.96 -3.60
N GLU A 50 -16.44 4.21 -3.44
CA GLU A 50 -17.50 3.61 -4.30
C GLU A 50 -17.37 4.02 -5.77
N VAL A 51 -17.09 5.31 -6.03
CA VAL A 51 -16.85 5.81 -7.39
C VAL A 51 -15.63 5.14 -8.00
N PHE A 52 -14.54 5.05 -7.22
CA PHE A 52 -13.31 4.39 -7.64
C PHE A 52 -13.54 2.92 -8.00
N CYS A 53 -14.18 2.16 -7.11
CA CYS A 53 -14.51 0.75 -7.35
C CYS A 53 -15.43 0.55 -8.55
N LYS A 54 -16.46 1.38 -8.71
CA LYS A 54 -17.35 1.35 -9.87
C LYS A 54 -16.61 1.58 -11.18
N LYS A 55 -15.72 2.56 -11.21
CA LYS A 55 -14.91 2.87 -12.40
C LYS A 55 -13.94 1.75 -12.72
N ALA A 56 -13.26 1.19 -11.72
CA ALA A 56 -12.37 0.05 -11.89
C ALA A 56 -13.12 -1.19 -12.41
N ALA A 57 -14.26 -1.54 -11.82
CA ALA A 57 -15.06 -2.69 -12.22
C ALA A 57 -15.67 -2.54 -13.64
N SER A 58 -15.90 -1.31 -14.11
CA SER A 58 -16.39 -1.02 -15.46
C SER A 58 -15.26 -0.81 -16.48
N SER A 59 -14.01 -0.83 -16.06
CA SER A 59 -12.85 -0.64 -16.93
C SER A 59 -12.59 -1.89 -17.77
N SER A 60 -12.26 -1.69 -19.03
CA SER A 60 -11.81 -2.76 -19.93
C SER A 60 -10.30 -2.99 -19.88
N VAL A 61 -9.57 -2.14 -19.16
CA VAL A 61 -8.12 -2.27 -19.01
C VAL A 61 -7.77 -3.00 -17.70
N PRO A 62 -6.62 -3.68 -17.64
CA PRO A 62 -6.14 -4.31 -16.42
C PRO A 62 -6.06 -3.33 -15.25
N GLU A 63 -6.27 -3.81 -14.03
CA GLU A 63 -6.25 -2.97 -12.80
C GLU A 63 -5.00 -2.09 -12.71
N PHE A 64 -3.83 -2.62 -13.03
CA PHE A 64 -2.59 -1.86 -13.02
C PHE A 64 -2.61 -0.67 -14.01
N GLU A 65 -3.08 -0.87 -15.22
CA GLU A 65 -3.19 0.20 -16.23
C GLU A 65 -4.26 1.23 -15.85
N PHE A 66 -5.29 0.81 -15.12
CA PHE A 66 -6.32 1.70 -14.58
C PHE A 66 -5.78 2.58 -13.46
N GLN A 67 -4.95 2.03 -12.58
CA GLN A 67 -4.42 2.73 -11.39
C GLN A 67 -3.29 3.69 -11.73
N ARG A 68 -2.45 3.35 -12.70
CA ARG A 68 -1.23 4.09 -13.04
C ARG A 68 -1.46 5.58 -13.31
N PRO A 69 -2.43 6.01 -14.13
CA PRO A 69 -2.68 7.42 -14.37
C PRO A 69 -3.13 8.21 -13.13
N ILE A 70 -3.83 7.55 -12.19
CA ILE A 70 -4.23 8.19 -10.93
C ILE A 70 -3.00 8.42 -10.06
N TRP A 71 -2.12 7.44 -10.00
CA TRP A 71 -0.86 7.56 -9.29
C TRP A 71 0.03 8.65 -9.87
N ASP A 72 0.19 8.68 -11.20
CA ASP A 72 0.95 9.70 -11.89
C ASP A 72 0.37 11.10 -11.63
N TRP A 73 -0.95 11.21 -11.51
CA TRP A 73 -1.63 12.46 -11.13
C TRP A 73 -1.32 12.89 -9.70
N LEU A 74 -1.39 11.99 -8.72
CA LEU A 74 -1.06 12.28 -7.33
C LEU A 74 0.42 12.68 -7.19
N SER A 75 1.31 12.01 -7.89
CA SER A 75 2.74 12.34 -7.93
C SER A 75 2.97 13.71 -8.56
N TYR A 76 2.32 14.01 -9.68
CA TYR A 76 2.39 15.32 -10.33
C TYR A 76 1.91 16.46 -9.40
N LYS A 77 0.98 16.17 -8.50
CA LYS A 77 0.50 17.11 -7.48
C LYS A 77 1.44 17.22 -6.26
N GLY A 78 2.52 16.45 -6.20
CA GLY A 78 3.44 16.39 -5.07
C GLY A 78 2.84 15.74 -3.82
N LEU A 79 1.73 15.01 -3.95
CA LEU A 79 1.04 14.40 -2.81
C LEU A 79 1.76 13.17 -2.29
N VAL A 80 2.50 12.48 -3.14
CA VAL A 80 3.31 11.34 -2.74
C VAL A 80 4.48 11.78 -1.88
N GLU A 81 5.16 12.84 -2.27
CA GLU A 81 6.25 13.44 -1.50
C GLU A 81 5.74 13.99 -0.17
N LYS A 82 4.60 14.69 -0.15
CA LYS A 82 3.96 15.15 1.08
C LYS A 82 3.68 13.99 2.04
N LEU A 83 3.17 12.87 1.52
CA LEU A 83 2.88 11.68 2.32
C LEU A 83 4.15 11.12 2.97
N LEU A 84 5.25 11.01 2.21
CA LEU A 84 6.52 10.51 2.74
C LEU A 84 7.18 11.49 3.74
N LEU A 85 6.82 12.77 3.69
CA LEU A 85 7.34 13.81 4.56
C LEU A 85 6.41 14.11 5.76
N GLU A 86 5.32 13.35 5.93
CA GLU A 86 4.52 13.44 7.17
C GLU A 86 5.41 13.20 8.39
N PRO A 87 5.42 14.10 9.39
CA PRO A 87 6.44 14.08 10.44
C PRO A 87 6.55 12.74 11.17
N ASN A 88 5.42 12.16 11.58
CA ASN A 88 5.41 10.90 12.31
C ASN A 88 5.94 9.73 11.48
N LEU A 89 5.67 9.73 10.19
CA LEU A 89 6.18 8.72 9.25
C LEU A 89 7.66 8.93 8.98
N TYR A 90 8.05 10.17 8.66
CA TYR A 90 9.43 10.52 8.36
C TYR A 90 10.38 10.20 9.52
N ASP A 91 10.03 10.62 10.73
CA ASP A 91 10.84 10.36 11.93
C ASP A 91 11.01 8.86 12.17
N ALA A 92 9.93 8.08 12.06
CA ALA A 92 10.00 6.62 12.19
C ALA A 92 10.87 5.96 11.11
N ILE A 93 10.83 6.45 9.88
CA ILE A 93 11.70 5.96 8.79
C ILE A 93 13.16 6.31 9.09
N VAL A 94 13.44 7.54 9.51
CA VAL A 94 14.81 7.98 9.88
C VAL A 94 15.38 7.15 11.02
N ASP A 95 14.56 6.83 12.01
CA ASP A 95 14.97 5.97 13.14
C ASP A 95 15.31 4.54 12.70
N LEU A 96 14.65 4.04 11.65
CA LEU A 96 14.89 2.68 11.15
C LEU A 96 16.08 2.57 10.21
N VAL A 97 16.25 3.51 9.29
CA VAL A 97 17.20 3.39 8.18
C VAL A 97 18.22 4.54 8.08
N GLY A 98 18.14 5.52 8.99
CA GLY A 98 19.02 6.70 8.99
C GLY A 98 18.47 7.85 8.15
N LYS A 99 19.15 8.99 8.20
CA LYS A 99 18.70 10.25 7.60
C LYS A 99 19.00 10.41 6.10
N ASP A 100 19.93 9.65 5.58
CA ASP A 100 20.33 9.72 4.17
C ASP A 100 19.40 8.85 3.34
N LEU A 101 18.17 9.35 3.14
CA LEU A 101 17.07 8.62 2.53
C LEU A 101 17.03 8.83 1.01
N SER A 102 16.68 7.77 0.31
CA SER A 102 16.21 7.83 -1.06
C SER A 102 14.99 6.91 -1.19
N TYR A 103 14.04 7.27 -2.04
CA TYR A 103 12.94 6.37 -2.37
C TYR A 103 13.03 5.93 -3.83
N LEU A 104 12.58 4.72 -4.12
CA LEU A 104 12.46 4.26 -5.49
C LEU A 104 11.34 5.04 -6.17
N ASP A 105 11.62 5.60 -7.34
CA ASP A 105 10.66 6.34 -8.16
C ASP A 105 9.64 5.38 -8.83
N ALA A 106 9.10 4.47 -8.06
CA ALA A 106 8.07 3.53 -8.50
C ALA A 106 7.11 3.13 -7.37
N PRO A 107 6.62 4.08 -6.56
CA PRO A 107 5.54 3.73 -5.66
C PRO A 107 4.32 3.33 -6.48
N SER A 108 3.49 2.46 -5.95
CA SER A 108 2.31 1.96 -6.66
C SER A 108 1.05 2.21 -5.86
N LEU A 109 0.02 2.70 -6.53
CA LEU A 109 -1.33 2.68 -6.00
C LEU A 109 -1.93 1.31 -6.32
N ASN A 110 -2.28 0.54 -5.29
CA ASN A 110 -2.88 -0.77 -5.45
C ASN A 110 -4.37 -0.72 -5.10
N LEU A 111 -5.19 -1.25 -5.98
CA LEU A 111 -6.62 -1.35 -5.76
C LEU A 111 -6.97 -2.79 -5.36
N ASN A 112 -7.29 -2.96 -4.09
CA ASN A 112 -7.75 -4.24 -3.57
C ASN A 112 -9.28 -4.32 -3.65
N LEU A 113 -9.78 -4.71 -4.80
CA LEU A 113 -11.21 -4.98 -4.95
C LEU A 113 -11.57 -6.32 -4.29
N PRO A 114 -12.78 -6.42 -3.69
CA PRO A 114 -13.32 -7.71 -3.29
C PRO A 114 -13.24 -8.72 -4.45
N SER A 115 -12.88 -9.97 -4.14
CA SER A 115 -12.63 -11.00 -5.17
C SER A 115 -13.82 -11.23 -6.13
N LYS A 116 -15.05 -10.95 -5.67
CA LYS A 116 -16.28 -11.01 -6.49
C LYS A 116 -16.39 -9.87 -7.50
N ASP A 117 -15.73 -8.75 -7.25
CA ASP A 117 -15.79 -7.53 -8.05
C ASP A 117 -14.54 -7.33 -8.90
N SER A 118 -13.51 -8.17 -8.70
CA SER A 118 -12.27 -8.13 -9.49
C SER A 118 -12.44 -8.91 -10.79
N PRO A 119 -12.44 -8.25 -11.94
CA PRO A 119 -12.54 -8.90 -13.26
C PRO A 119 -11.28 -9.72 -13.60
N HIS A 120 -10.18 -9.49 -12.92
CA HIS A 120 -8.88 -10.11 -13.22
C HIS A 120 -8.38 -10.95 -12.04
N LYS A 121 -8.41 -12.27 -12.20
CA LYS A 121 -8.00 -13.25 -11.16
C LYS A 121 -6.48 -13.32 -10.90
N ASN A 122 -5.66 -12.65 -11.69
CA ASN A 122 -4.20 -12.81 -11.69
C ASN A 122 -3.48 -11.52 -11.30
N TYR A 123 -3.86 -10.90 -10.18
CA TYR A 123 -3.11 -9.77 -9.68
C TYR A 123 -1.88 -10.24 -8.89
N LEU A 124 -0.69 -9.77 -9.26
CA LEU A 124 0.60 -10.24 -8.77
C LEU A 124 0.80 -10.10 -7.26
N PHE A 125 0.03 -9.23 -6.59
CA PHE A 125 0.17 -8.95 -5.16
C PHE A 125 -0.76 -9.77 -4.26
N LYS A 126 -1.63 -10.60 -4.84
CA LYS A 126 -2.54 -11.48 -4.08
C LYS A 126 -1.87 -12.77 -3.57
N ASP A 127 -0.72 -13.12 -4.13
CA ASP A 127 0.08 -14.25 -3.68
C ASP A 127 1.20 -13.81 -2.74
N TRP A 128 1.62 -14.70 -1.85
CA TRP A 128 2.76 -14.47 -0.98
C TRP A 128 4.00 -14.11 -1.79
N HIS A 129 4.61 -12.96 -1.48
CA HIS A 129 5.80 -12.49 -2.17
C HIS A 129 6.72 -11.67 -1.26
N GLN A 130 7.96 -11.50 -1.70
CA GLN A 130 8.95 -10.59 -1.12
C GLN A 130 9.27 -9.49 -2.12
N GLU A 131 9.43 -8.25 -1.66
CA GLU A 131 9.78 -7.13 -2.54
C GLU A 131 11.17 -7.24 -3.18
N VAL A 132 12.08 -7.93 -2.53
CA VAL A 132 13.42 -8.21 -3.09
C VAL A 132 13.36 -8.96 -4.41
N TRP A 133 12.29 -9.70 -4.69
CA TRP A 133 12.10 -10.38 -5.97
C TRP A 133 11.81 -9.43 -7.13
N SER A 134 11.44 -8.20 -6.81
CA SER A 134 11.20 -7.11 -7.77
C SER A 134 12.41 -6.19 -7.94
N GLY A 135 13.55 -6.53 -7.32
CA GLY A 135 14.78 -5.76 -7.38
C GLY A 135 14.96 -4.76 -6.24
N ALA A 136 14.07 -4.74 -5.24
CA ALA A 136 14.28 -3.93 -4.05
C ALA A 136 15.51 -4.42 -3.27
N SER A 137 16.27 -3.49 -2.68
CA SER A 137 17.40 -3.83 -1.82
C SER A 137 16.94 -4.54 -0.56
N ILE A 138 17.74 -5.49 -0.06
CA ILE A 138 17.53 -6.11 1.26
C ILE A 138 17.64 -5.10 2.41
N SER A 139 18.30 -3.96 2.17
CA SER A 139 18.46 -2.86 3.13
C SER A 139 17.33 -1.82 3.01
N SER A 140 16.42 -1.99 2.07
CA SER A 140 15.27 -1.11 1.92
C SER A 140 14.12 -1.55 2.83
N ILE A 141 13.24 -0.62 3.09
CA ILE A 141 11.97 -0.85 3.78
C ILE A 141 10.83 -0.60 2.81
N GLN A 142 9.73 -1.31 3.01
CA GLN A 142 8.48 -1.10 2.32
C GLN A 142 7.55 -0.28 3.21
N VAL A 143 6.91 0.71 2.63
CA VAL A 143 5.89 1.54 3.29
C VAL A 143 4.55 1.26 2.62
N TRP A 144 3.54 0.95 3.41
CA TRP A 144 2.20 0.69 2.91
C TRP A 144 1.15 1.40 3.78
N THR A 145 0.14 1.97 3.15
CA THR A 145 -0.95 2.68 3.81
C THR A 145 -2.26 2.53 3.03
N PRO A 146 -3.39 2.30 3.71
CA PRO A 146 -4.69 2.40 3.07
C PRO A 146 -5.03 3.87 2.84
N LEU A 147 -5.29 4.25 1.59
CA LEU A 147 -5.72 5.61 1.24
C LEU A 147 -7.25 5.74 1.17
N LEU A 148 -7.93 4.70 0.75
CA LEU A 148 -9.39 4.65 0.64
C LEU A 148 -9.89 3.32 1.17
N GLN A 149 -10.85 3.34 2.09
CA GLN A 149 -11.50 2.15 2.64
C GLN A 149 -12.99 2.40 2.80
N LYS A 150 -13.79 1.36 2.60
CA LYS A 150 -15.22 1.37 2.93
C LYS A 150 -15.47 0.86 4.34
N ASP A 151 -14.72 -0.15 4.74
CA ASP A 151 -14.74 -0.74 6.07
C ASP A 151 -13.32 -1.22 6.44
N ASN A 152 -13.10 -1.53 7.71
CA ASN A 152 -11.79 -1.90 8.24
C ASN A 152 -11.35 -3.34 7.87
N ILE A 153 -12.13 -4.06 7.08
CA ILE A 153 -11.90 -5.48 6.78
C ILE A 153 -11.34 -5.66 5.38
N GLN A 154 -11.66 -4.74 4.46
CA GLN A 154 -11.30 -4.86 3.06
C GLN A 154 -9.95 -4.19 2.76
N GLY A 155 -9.15 -4.84 1.93
CA GLY A 155 -7.89 -4.28 1.45
C GLY A 155 -6.75 -4.27 2.47
N GLN A 156 -6.84 -5.10 3.50
CA GLN A 156 -5.77 -5.23 4.48
C GLN A 156 -4.60 -6.04 3.91
N ILE A 157 -3.40 -5.70 4.38
CA ILE A 157 -2.21 -6.48 4.08
C ILE A 157 -2.10 -7.64 5.07
N GLU A 158 -1.71 -8.81 4.56
CA GLU A 158 -1.41 -9.98 5.37
C GLU A 158 0.09 -10.23 5.38
N LEU A 159 0.66 -10.41 6.56
CA LEU A 159 2.08 -10.65 6.78
C LEU A 159 2.32 -12.06 7.28
N MET A 160 3.38 -12.70 6.81
CA MET A 160 3.88 -13.94 7.38
C MET A 160 4.93 -13.60 8.45
N LEU A 161 4.54 -13.73 9.72
CA LEU A 161 5.32 -13.27 10.85
C LEU A 161 6.73 -13.86 10.86
N GLN A 162 7.72 -13.01 11.10
CA GLN A 162 9.14 -13.33 11.19
C GLN A 162 9.76 -13.89 9.89
N SER A 163 9.05 -13.88 8.77
CA SER A 163 9.57 -14.37 7.50
C SER A 163 10.77 -13.57 6.97
N HIS A 164 10.95 -12.33 7.42
CA HIS A 164 12.15 -11.55 7.13
C HIS A 164 13.45 -12.21 7.64
N LYS A 165 13.37 -13.03 8.70
CA LYS A 165 14.50 -13.79 9.25
C LYS A 165 14.90 -15.00 8.40
N TRP A 166 14.06 -15.39 7.45
CA TRP A 166 14.36 -16.51 6.54
C TRP A 166 15.24 -16.08 5.34
N GLY A 167 15.51 -14.79 5.20
CA GLY A 167 16.29 -14.26 4.09
C GLY A 167 15.54 -14.27 2.77
N HIS A 168 16.28 -14.32 1.68
CA HIS A 168 15.71 -14.42 0.33
C HIS A 168 15.19 -15.83 0.08
N ILE A 169 13.89 -15.94 -0.17
CA ILE A 169 13.21 -17.22 -0.42
C ILE A 169 13.23 -17.54 -1.92
N PRO A 170 13.55 -18.78 -2.32
CA PRO A 170 13.45 -19.20 -3.71
C PRO A 170 12.03 -19.04 -4.26
N HIS A 171 11.94 -18.48 -5.47
CA HIS A 171 10.67 -18.20 -6.09
C HIS A 171 10.65 -18.53 -7.59
N ARG A 172 9.46 -18.73 -8.13
CA ARG A 172 9.21 -18.80 -9.56
C ARG A 172 8.05 -17.87 -9.91
N ASN A 173 8.27 -16.92 -10.81
CA ASN A 173 7.26 -15.93 -11.19
C ASN A 173 6.68 -15.17 -9.98
N ARG A 174 7.53 -14.79 -9.03
CA ARG A 174 7.16 -14.10 -7.78
C ARG A 174 6.22 -14.90 -6.86
N VAL A 175 6.22 -16.21 -6.95
CA VAL A 175 5.52 -17.10 -6.03
C VAL A 175 6.58 -17.97 -5.36
N PRO A 176 6.59 -18.12 -4.00
CA PRO A 176 7.56 -18.97 -3.33
C PRO A 176 7.44 -20.40 -3.84
N THR A 177 8.58 -21.03 -4.16
CA THR A 177 8.61 -22.43 -4.57
C THR A 177 8.57 -23.36 -3.38
N GLU A 178 8.99 -22.88 -2.22
CA GLU A 178 9.01 -23.61 -0.98
C GLU A 178 8.88 -22.63 0.19
N LEU A 179 8.09 -22.96 1.19
CA LEU A 179 7.97 -22.20 2.43
C LEU A 179 8.55 -23.00 3.58
N PRO A 180 9.34 -22.38 4.47
CA PRO A 180 9.86 -23.07 5.64
C PRO A 180 8.73 -23.45 6.59
N GLY A 181 8.57 -24.75 6.85
CA GLY A 181 7.84 -25.33 7.96
C GLY A 181 6.51 -24.68 8.36
N GLU A 182 6.25 -24.65 9.66
CA GLU A 182 5.09 -23.98 10.24
C GLU A 182 5.33 -22.46 10.34
N PHE A 183 4.34 -21.68 9.96
CA PHE A 183 4.38 -20.21 10.05
C PHE A 183 3.05 -19.68 10.59
N LYS A 184 3.11 -18.47 11.13
CA LYS A 184 1.93 -17.72 11.58
C LYS A 184 1.72 -16.52 10.65
N THR A 185 0.48 -16.23 10.36
CA THR A 185 0.10 -15.05 9.60
C THR A 185 -0.59 -14.03 10.48
N LEU A 186 -0.53 -12.79 10.03
CA LEU A 186 -1.15 -11.66 10.66
C LEU A 186 -1.84 -10.83 9.58
N THR A 187 -3.16 -10.73 9.63
CA THR A 187 -3.90 -9.74 8.86
C THR A 187 -3.90 -8.42 9.64
N THR A 188 -3.53 -7.34 8.98
CA THR A 188 -3.52 -6.02 9.62
C THR A 188 -4.95 -5.51 9.88
N ASP A 189 -5.05 -4.47 10.73
CA ASP A 189 -6.28 -3.75 11.04
C ASP A 189 -6.09 -2.24 10.80
N LEU A 190 -5.38 -1.90 9.73
CA LEU A 190 -5.03 -0.51 9.43
C LEU A 190 -6.24 0.28 8.93
N GLN A 191 -6.30 1.53 9.36
CA GLN A 191 -7.28 2.52 8.90
C GLN A 191 -6.59 3.56 8.01
N CYS A 192 -7.37 4.33 7.24
CA CYS A 192 -6.82 5.47 6.52
C CYS A 192 -6.06 6.37 7.49
N GLY A 193 -4.84 6.75 7.13
CA GLY A 193 -3.92 7.48 8.01
C GLY A 193 -2.94 6.63 8.80
N ASP A 194 -3.20 5.34 8.96
CA ASP A 194 -2.22 4.41 9.51
C ASP A 194 -1.22 3.99 8.45
N VAL A 195 0.00 3.74 8.87
CA VAL A 195 1.07 3.25 8.00
C VAL A 195 1.69 1.99 8.60
N ILE A 196 1.97 1.01 7.78
CA ILE A 196 2.85 -0.09 8.14
C ILE A 196 4.16 0.02 7.36
N VAL A 197 5.26 -0.11 8.08
CA VAL A 197 6.60 -0.20 7.53
C VAL A 197 7.12 -1.62 7.77
N PHE A 198 7.63 -2.28 6.74
CA PHE A 198 8.11 -3.65 6.86
C PHE A 198 9.35 -3.92 6.00
N SER A 199 10.08 -4.97 6.37
CA SER A 199 11.27 -5.42 5.64
C SER A 199 10.89 -5.91 4.24
N THR A 200 11.69 -5.57 3.24
CA THR A 200 11.56 -6.09 1.87
C THR A 200 11.72 -7.62 1.77
N LEU A 201 12.27 -8.25 2.81
CA LEU A 201 12.33 -9.70 2.97
C LEU A 201 11.07 -10.30 3.63
N MET A 202 10.12 -9.48 4.09
CA MET A 202 8.87 -9.96 4.66
C MET A 202 7.99 -10.58 3.58
N LEU A 203 7.56 -11.83 3.76
CA LEU A 203 6.50 -12.41 2.95
C LEU A 203 5.18 -11.73 3.31
N HIS A 204 4.54 -11.19 2.30
CA HIS A 204 3.26 -10.51 2.47
C HIS A 204 2.37 -10.69 1.23
N ARG A 205 1.09 -10.37 1.39
CA ARG A 205 0.11 -10.31 0.31
C ARG A 205 -1.03 -9.34 0.65
N SER A 206 -1.82 -8.93 -0.32
CA SER A 206 -2.96 -8.03 -0.13
C SER A 206 -4.16 -8.44 -1.01
#